data_a3d522569e2525ec06fd9324560d5443
#
_entry.id   a3d522569e2525ec06fd9324560d5443
#
_cell.length_a   1.000
_cell.length_b   1.000
_cell.length_c   1.000
_cell.angle_alpha   90.00
_cell.angle_beta   90.00
_cell.angle_gamma   90.00
#
_symmetry.space_group_name_H-M   'P 1'
#
loop_
_entity.id
_entity.type
_entity.pdbx_description
1 polymer ?
#
loop_
_entity_poly.entity_id
_entity_poly.type
_entity_poly.pdbx_seq_one_letter_code
_entity_poly.pdbx_strand_id
1 'polypeptide(L)'
;MIKSKKTSLLILPGIFIILVILSLLLVKFLDLKEKKIQNKNINIEFKTKVAKELPWKFESNLSLIKAKIGQVYRLEFDVENEGKKSVSGKAVYDIRPSSFKEYFVEMDCFCYKKQTLLPGEKSNYSVTFYIDDRI
;
A
#
# COMPACT_ATOMS: atom_id res chain seq x y z
N MET A 1 32.55 38.23 -47.43
CA MET A 1 31.33 37.51 -46.98
C MET A 1 31.65 36.10 -46.43
N ILE A 2 32.57 35.95 -45.46
CA ILE A 2 32.98 34.61 -44.92
C ILE A 2 33.07 34.60 -43.36
N LYS A 3 32.38 35.50 -42.67
CA LYS A 3 32.35 35.51 -41.17
C LYS A 3 31.19 34.75 -40.52
N SER A 4 30.20 34.29 -41.29
CA SER A 4 28.96 33.69 -40.74
C SER A 4 29.07 32.19 -40.41
N LYS A 5 29.92 31.41 -41.03
CA LYS A 5 30.01 29.94 -40.82
C LYS A 5 30.75 29.52 -39.55
N LYS A 6 31.71 30.32 -39.06
CA LYS A 6 32.46 29.97 -37.84
C LYS A 6 31.64 30.13 -36.52
N THR A 7 30.73 31.09 -36.47
CA THR A 7 29.87 31.31 -35.29
C THR A 7 28.82 30.24 -35.17
N SER A 8 28.27 29.71 -36.26
CA SER A 8 27.29 28.61 -36.24
C SER A 8 27.91 27.30 -35.76
N LEU A 9 29.18 27.04 -36.02
CA LEU A 9 29.84 25.80 -35.59
C LEU A 9 30.12 25.74 -34.09
N LEU A 10 30.23 26.87 -33.41
CA LEU A 10 30.42 26.96 -31.94
C LEU A 10 29.10 26.97 -31.16
N ILE A 11 28.01 27.39 -31.78
CA ILE A 11 26.67 27.46 -31.15
C ILE A 11 26.06 26.07 -30.99
N LEU A 12 26.24 25.16 -31.94
CA LEU A 12 25.73 23.80 -31.94
C LEU A 12 26.17 22.97 -30.70
N PRO A 13 27.48 22.89 -30.36
CA PRO A 13 27.89 22.18 -29.15
C PRO A 13 27.38 22.83 -27.85
N GLY A 14 27.25 24.17 -27.83
CA GLY A 14 26.68 24.88 -26.68
C GLY A 14 25.22 24.53 -26.42
N ILE A 15 24.41 24.48 -27.48
CA ILE A 15 23.00 24.06 -27.40
C ILE A 15 22.90 22.60 -26.93
N PHE A 16 23.73 21.72 -27.44
CA PHE A 16 23.75 20.31 -27.02
C PHE A 16 24.09 20.15 -25.55
N ILE A 17 25.07 20.86 -25.02
CA ILE A 17 25.42 20.86 -23.60
C ILE A 17 24.25 21.36 -22.73
N ILE A 18 23.57 22.42 -23.15
CA ILE A 18 22.41 22.96 -22.44
C ILE A 18 21.27 21.91 -22.37
N LEU A 19 20.99 21.24 -23.49
CA LEU A 19 19.98 20.20 -23.56
C LEU A 19 20.30 19.00 -22.62
N VAL A 20 21.56 18.58 -22.57
CA VAL A 20 22.02 17.52 -21.67
C VAL A 20 21.87 17.94 -20.23
N ILE A 21 22.24 19.15 -19.84
CA ILE A 21 22.08 19.67 -18.48
C ILE A 21 20.62 19.74 -18.12
N LEU A 22 19.75 20.23 -19.00
CA LEU A 22 18.31 20.33 -18.78
C LEU A 22 17.69 18.94 -18.60
N SER A 23 18.12 17.95 -19.40
CA SER A 23 17.69 16.54 -19.26
C SER A 23 18.09 15.96 -17.91
N LEU A 24 19.32 16.18 -17.46
CA LEU A 24 19.80 15.71 -16.16
C LEU A 24 19.06 16.37 -14.99
N LEU A 25 18.75 17.66 -15.10
CA LEU A 25 17.94 18.38 -14.10
C LEU A 25 16.51 17.84 -14.05
N LEU A 26 15.93 17.55 -15.20
CA LEU A 26 14.58 16.97 -15.28
C LEU A 26 14.52 15.59 -14.62
N VAL A 27 15.50 14.71 -14.90
CA VAL A 27 15.60 13.37 -14.28
C VAL A 27 15.71 13.50 -12.76
N LYS A 28 16.60 14.36 -12.26
CA LYS A 28 16.72 14.60 -10.81
C LYS A 28 15.44 15.15 -10.18
N PHE A 29 14.74 16.05 -10.87
CA PHE A 29 13.48 16.60 -10.38
C PHE A 29 12.39 15.52 -10.25
N LEU A 30 12.29 14.62 -11.24
CA LEU A 30 11.36 13.51 -11.21
C LEU A 30 11.69 12.53 -10.07
N ASP A 31 12.97 12.17 -9.90
CA ASP A 31 13.43 11.29 -8.83
C ASP A 31 13.15 11.85 -7.43
N LEU A 32 13.36 13.16 -7.24
CA LEU A 32 13.04 13.84 -5.98
C LEU A 32 11.54 13.85 -5.69
N LYS A 33 10.70 13.98 -6.73
CA LYS A 33 9.24 13.96 -6.59
C LYS A 33 8.75 12.57 -6.18
N GLU A 34 9.26 11.53 -6.81
CA GLU A 34 8.94 10.14 -6.47
C GLU A 34 9.35 9.79 -5.03
N LYS A 35 10.56 10.13 -4.64
CA LYS A 35 11.06 9.91 -3.28
C LYS A 35 10.24 10.65 -2.21
N LYS A 36 9.69 11.83 -2.52
CA LYS A 36 8.81 12.58 -1.60
C LYS A 36 7.47 11.88 -1.38
N ILE A 37 6.92 11.23 -2.42
CA ILE A 37 5.66 10.48 -2.33
C ILE A 37 5.87 9.23 -1.47
N GLN A 38 6.92 8.46 -1.71
CA GLN A 38 7.23 7.23 -0.96
C GLN A 38 7.50 7.47 0.53
N ASN A 39 7.95 8.66 0.93
CA ASN A 39 8.17 9.00 2.33
C ASN A 39 6.91 9.46 3.09
N LYS A 40 5.76 9.55 2.42
CA LYS A 40 4.50 9.93 3.07
C LYS A 40 3.97 8.76 3.88
N ASN A 41 3.77 8.98 5.19
CA ASN A 41 3.14 8.03 6.08
C ASN A 41 1.63 8.27 6.11
N ILE A 42 0.87 7.18 6.07
CA ILE A 42 -0.59 7.16 6.15
C ILE A 42 -0.99 6.34 7.37
N ASN A 43 -1.89 6.88 8.19
CA ASN A 43 -2.47 6.14 9.31
C ASN A 43 -3.69 5.37 8.81
N ILE A 44 -3.65 4.05 8.95
CA ILE A 44 -4.74 3.14 8.59
C ILE A 44 -5.19 2.40 9.83
N GLU A 45 -6.46 2.57 10.19
CA GLU A 45 -7.12 1.82 11.25
C GLU A 45 -7.85 0.62 10.65
N PHE A 46 -7.69 -0.56 11.26
CA PHE A 46 -8.39 -1.79 10.90
C PHE A 46 -9.50 -2.06 11.90
N LYS A 47 -10.72 -2.26 11.40
CA LYS A 47 -11.90 -2.62 12.19
C LYS A 47 -12.36 -4.01 11.79
N THR A 48 -12.31 -4.93 12.74
CA THR A 48 -12.78 -6.30 12.58
C THR A 48 -14.31 -6.38 12.63
N LYS A 49 -14.86 -7.28 11.84
CA LYS A 49 -16.30 -7.58 11.82
C LYS A 49 -16.52 -9.08 11.69
N VAL A 50 -17.47 -9.57 12.47
CA VAL A 50 -17.96 -10.95 12.43
C VAL A 50 -19.48 -10.90 12.30
N ALA A 51 -20.08 -11.85 11.60
CA ALA A 51 -21.53 -11.97 11.54
C ALA A 51 -22.09 -12.21 12.95
N LYS A 52 -23.25 -11.62 13.27
CA LYS A 52 -23.85 -11.66 14.62
C LYS A 52 -24.12 -13.06 15.12
N GLU A 53 -24.35 -14.01 14.22
CA GLU A 53 -24.68 -15.40 14.53
C GLU A 53 -23.42 -16.25 14.81
N LEU A 54 -22.22 -15.71 14.53
CA LEU A 54 -20.96 -16.42 14.78
C LEU A 54 -20.44 -16.08 16.16
N PRO A 55 -20.27 -17.08 17.03
CA PRO A 55 -19.71 -16.89 18.38
C PRO A 55 -18.18 -16.79 18.31
N TRP A 56 -17.67 -15.98 17.40
CA TRP A 56 -16.23 -15.78 17.19
C TRP A 56 -15.78 -14.48 17.81
N LYS A 57 -14.75 -14.57 18.61
CA LYS A 57 -13.93 -13.44 18.98
C LYS A 57 -12.91 -13.23 17.86
N PHE A 58 -12.86 -12.04 17.27
CA PHE A 58 -11.99 -11.71 16.14
C PHE A 58 -11.36 -10.35 16.35
N GLU A 59 -10.07 -10.34 16.56
CA GLU A 59 -9.31 -9.14 16.92
C GLU A 59 -8.05 -9.02 16.06
N SER A 60 -7.68 -7.79 15.72
CA SER A 60 -6.39 -7.48 15.09
C SER A 60 -5.33 -7.30 16.16
N ASN A 61 -4.14 -7.82 15.93
CA ASN A 61 -2.99 -7.59 16.82
C ASN A 61 -2.54 -6.11 16.79
N LEU A 62 -2.84 -5.38 15.71
CA LEU A 62 -2.60 -3.95 15.57
C LEU A 62 -3.84 -3.28 14.97
N SER A 63 -4.49 -2.40 15.73
CA SER A 63 -5.65 -1.65 15.25
C SER A 63 -5.28 -0.46 14.35
N LEU A 64 -4.05 0.06 14.48
CA LEU A 64 -3.56 1.24 13.74
C LEU A 64 -2.17 0.97 13.19
N ILE A 65 -1.97 1.19 11.90
CA ILE A 65 -0.69 1.09 11.22
C ILE A 65 -0.33 2.42 10.58
N LYS A 66 0.93 2.85 10.77
CA LYS A 66 1.54 3.92 9.96
C LYS A 66 2.17 3.30 8.72
N ALA A 67 1.42 3.26 7.63
CA ALA A 67 1.87 2.69 6.38
C ALA A 67 2.61 3.73 5.54
N LYS A 68 3.74 3.34 4.95
CA LYS A 68 4.42 4.07 3.87
C LYS A 68 3.85 3.62 2.54
N ILE A 69 3.69 4.56 1.62
CA ILE A 69 3.22 4.29 0.26
C ILE A 69 4.19 3.32 -0.44
N GLY A 70 3.65 2.33 -1.14
CA GLY A 70 4.42 1.31 -1.88
C GLY A 70 5.11 0.25 -1.02
N GLN A 71 5.11 0.39 0.31
CA GLN A 71 5.68 -0.62 1.21
C GLN A 71 4.67 -1.71 1.51
N VAL A 72 5.11 -2.97 1.46
CA VAL A 72 4.29 -4.14 1.78
C VAL A 72 4.24 -4.34 3.29
N TYR A 73 3.04 -4.60 3.81
CA TYR A 73 2.74 -4.90 5.20
C TYR A 73 2.01 -6.22 5.32
N ARG A 74 2.25 -6.92 6.41
CA ARG A 74 1.47 -8.07 6.84
C ARG A 74 0.85 -7.78 8.20
N LEU A 75 -0.47 -7.91 8.29
CA LEU A 75 -1.24 -7.75 9.51
C LEU A 75 -1.84 -9.11 9.90
N GLU A 76 -1.78 -9.42 11.18
CA GLU A 76 -2.31 -10.65 11.73
C GLU A 76 -3.56 -10.38 12.58
N PHE A 77 -4.46 -11.36 12.58
CA PHE A 77 -5.71 -11.32 13.29
C PHE A 77 -5.87 -12.63 14.07
N ASP A 78 -6.16 -12.52 15.33
CA ASP A 78 -6.50 -13.65 16.18
C ASP A 78 -8.00 -13.90 16.14
N VAL A 79 -8.38 -15.14 15.95
CA VAL A 79 -9.77 -15.60 15.97
C VAL A 79 -9.92 -16.75 16.93
N GLU A 80 -11.02 -16.76 17.69
CA GLU A 80 -11.39 -17.83 18.62
C GLU A 80 -12.87 -18.13 18.50
N ASN A 81 -13.25 -19.39 18.42
CA ASN A 81 -14.64 -19.81 18.53
C ASN A 81 -15.00 -19.99 20.02
N GLU A 82 -15.65 -18.99 20.61
CA GLU A 82 -16.11 -19.02 22.00
C GLU A 82 -17.43 -19.85 22.19
N GLY A 83 -17.96 -20.37 21.07
CA GLY A 83 -19.17 -21.19 21.08
C GLY A 83 -18.95 -22.64 21.50
N LYS A 84 -20.06 -23.36 21.69
CA LYS A 84 -20.05 -24.78 22.09
C LYS A 84 -20.18 -25.75 20.91
N LYS A 85 -20.23 -25.24 19.68
CA LYS A 85 -20.36 -26.04 18.44
C LYS A 85 -19.35 -25.61 17.42
N SER A 86 -18.99 -26.54 16.52
CA SER A 86 -18.26 -26.21 15.32
C SER A 86 -19.07 -25.28 14.44
N VAL A 87 -18.50 -24.15 14.03
CA VAL A 87 -19.19 -23.13 13.25
C VAL A 87 -18.32 -22.68 12.08
N SER A 88 -18.97 -22.57 10.92
CA SER A 88 -18.32 -22.10 9.70
C SER A 88 -18.81 -20.70 9.33
N GLY A 89 -17.88 -19.79 9.05
CA GLY A 89 -18.21 -18.42 8.70
C GLY A 89 -17.07 -17.68 8.00
N LYS A 90 -17.27 -16.38 7.83
CA LYS A 90 -16.25 -15.45 7.35
C LYS A 90 -16.06 -14.36 8.38
N ALA A 91 -14.82 -14.15 8.78
CA ALA A 91 -14.39 -12.94 9.43
C ALA A 91 -13.92 -11.95 8.35
N VAL A 92 -14.24 -10.68 8.52
CA VAL A 92 -13.85 -9.61 7.60
C VAL A 92 -13.35 -8.41 8.38
N TYR A 93 -12.58 -7.56 7.73
CA TYR A 93 -12.17 -6.28 8.29
C TYR A 93 -12.60 -5.13 7.37
N ASP A 94 -12.57 -3.93 7.91
CA ASP A 94 -12.77 -2.68 7.21
C ASP A 94 -11.63 -1.72 7.56
N ILE A 95 -11.27 -0.83 6.66
CA ILE A 95 -10.21 0.16 6.88
C ILE A 95 -10.77 1.56 7.03
N ARG A 96 -10.09 2.36 7.83
CA ARG A 96 -10.37 3.78 8.06
C ARG A 96 -9.10 4.62 7.87
N PRO A 97 -9.20 5.82 7.27
CA PRO A 97 -10.39 6.40 6.61
C PRO A 97 -10.76 5.63 5.32
N SER A 98 -12.06 5.61 5.01
CA SER A 98 -12.58 4.87 3.85
C SER A 98 -12.10 5.41 2.49
N SER A 99 -11.61 6.65 2.45
CA SER A 99 -10.99 7.26 1.26
C SER A 99 -9.73 6.53 0.77
N PHE A 100 -9.10 5.72 1.62
CA PHE A 100 -7.92 4.93 1.22
C PHE A 100 -8.27 3.56 0.62
N LYS A 101 -9.54 3.16 0.59
CA LYS A 101 -9.94 1.86 0.05
C LYS A 101 -9.57 1.66 -1.40
N GLU A 102 -9.62 2.70 -2.21
CA GLU A 102 -9.27 2.64 -3.64
C GLU A 102 -7.76 2.49 -3.89
N TYR A 103 -6.94 2.86 -2.90
CA TYR A 103 -5.47 2.73 -2.95
C TYR A 103 -4.94 1.55 -2.14
N PHE A 104 -5.82 0.85 -1.43
CA PHE A 104 -5.48 -0.30 -0.59
C PHE A 104 -5.48 -1.56 -1.44
N VAL A 105 -4.29 -2.08 -1.73
CA VAL A 105 -4.12 -3.27 -2.56
C VAL A 105 -3.85 -4.48 -1.68
N GLU A 106 -4.81 -5.41 -1.64
CA GLU A 106 -4.66 -6.71 -1.00
C GLU A 106 -3.91 -7.66 -1.92
N MET A 107 -2.78 -8.19 -1.46
CA MET A 107 -2.00 -9.21 -2.17
C MET A 107 -2.46 -10.61 -1.76
N ASP A 108 -2.77 -10.79 -0.48
CA ASP A 108 -3.30 -12.04 0.10
C ASP A 108 -4.21 -11.70 1.27
N CYS A 109 -5.36 -12.40 1.36
CA CYS A 109 -6.34 -12.19 2.43
C CYS A 109 -7.03 -13.49 2.81
N PHE A 110 -7.10 -13.76 4.10
CA PHE A 110 -7.93 -14.84 4.67
C PHE A 110 -9.43 -14.67 4.38
N CYS A 111 -9.88 -13.43 4.13
CA CYS A 111 -11.28 -13.06 3.97
C CYS A 111 -11.95 -13.66 2.72
N TYR A 112 -11.19 -14.19 1.78
CA TYR A 112 -11.72 -14.81 0.56
C TYR A 112 -12.35 -16.18 0.81
N LYS A 113 -11.91 -16.90 1.86
CA LYS A 113 -12.36 -18.26 2.16
C LYS A 113 -13.26 -18.32 3.39
N LYS A 114 -14.23 -19.22 3.37
CA LYS A 114 -14.99 -19.60 4.55
C LYS A 114 -14.12 -20.45 5.45
N GLN A 115 -14.09 -20.12 6.73
CA GLN A 115 -13.33 -20.84 7.77
C GLN A 115 -14.27 -21.65 8.63
N THR A 116 -13.79 -22.76 9.17
CA THR A 116 -14.51 -23.58 10.14
C THR A 116 -13.67 -23.71 11.39
N LEU A 117 -14.22 -23.36 12.54
CA LEU A 117 -13.55 -23.46 13.83
C LEU A 117 -14.34 -24.39 14.75
N LEU A 118 -13.64 -25.32 15.39
CA LEU A 118 -14.16 -26.17 16.44
C LEU A 118 -14.44 -25.36 17.73
N PRO A 119 -15.21 -25.88 18.70
CA PRO A 119 -15.41 -25.20 19.99
C PRO A 119 -14.08 -24.93 20.68
N GLY A 120 -13.83 -23.68 21.09
CA GLY A 120 -12.59 -23.26 21.74
C GLY A 120 -11.36 -23.21 20.83
N GLU A 121 -11.50 -23.48 19.55
CA GLU A 121 -10.39 -23.43 18.61
C GLU A 121 -9.95 -21.99 18.37
N LYS A 122 -8.61 -21.79 18.41
CA LYS A 122 -7.94 -20.53 18.09
C LYS A 122 -7.19 -20.69 16.79
N SER A 123 -7.20 -19.65 15.97
CA SER A 123 -6.46 -19.59 14.73
C SER A 123 -5.91 -18.18 14.49
N ASN A 124 -4.89 -18.08 13.71
CA ASN A 124 -4.32 -16.81 13.31
C ASN A 124 -4.53 -16.63 11.79
N TYR A 125 -5.11 -15.49 11.40
CA TYR A 125 -5.35 -15.11 10.01
C TYR A 125 -4.47 -13.94 9.64
N SER A 126 -4.14 -13.80 8.37
CA SER A 126 -3.32 -12.67 7.91
C SER A 126 -3.86 -12.02 6.65
N VAL A 127 -3.54 -10.74 6.52
CA VAL A 127 -3.67 -9.98 5.29
C VAL A 127 -2.31 -9.40 4.93
N THR A 128 -1.92 -9.52 3.66
CA THR A 128 -0.73 -8.88 3.11
C THR A 128 -1.20 -7.81 2.14
N PHE A 129 -0.75 -6.57 2.33
CA PHE A 129 -1.23 -5.42 1.56
C PHE A 129 -0.14 -4.36 1.38
N TYR A 130 -0.39 -3.44 0.47
CA TYR A 130 0.34 -2.18 0.34
C TYR A 130 -0.61 -1.05 -0.06
N ILE A 131 -0.15 0.19 0.06
CA ILE A 131 -0.87 1.37 -0.43
C ILE A 131 -0.27 1.78 -1.76
N ASP A 132 -1.13 1.85 -2.78
CA ASP A 132 -0.76 2.27 -4.14
C ASP A 132 -0.26 3.72 -4.15
N ASP A 133 0.72 4.01 -4.97
CA ASP A 133 1.36 5.33 -5.08
C ASP A 133 0.55 6.36 -5.89
N ARG A 134 -0.56 5.93 -6.48
CA ARG A 134 -1.51 6.81 -7.19
C ARG A 134 -2.36 7.70 -6.28
N ILE A 135 -2.13 7.67 -4.97
CA ILE A 135 -2.81 8.44 -3.94
C ILE A 135 -2.54 9.95 -4.00
#